data_bd0d89b3a59f9ddbea0cc157b253b230
#
_entry.id   bd0d89b3a59f9ddbea0cc157b253b230
#
_cell.length_a   1.000
_cell.length_b   1.000
_cell.length_c   1.000
_cell.angle_alpha   90.00
_cell.angle_beta   90.00
_cell.angle_gamma   90.00
#
_symmetry.space_group_name_H-M   'P 1'
#
loop_
_entity.id
_entity.type
_entity.pdbx_description
1 polymer ?
#
loop_
_entity_poly.entity_id
_entity_poly.type
_entity_poly.pdbx_seq_one_letter_code
_entity_poly.pdbx_strand_id
1 'polypeptide(L)'
;MSLLISGRIVGVRSTEQSAGIIVGGPNIIQIDIWRQNMETDRMNPAILIFAGTTEGRILAGYASAHSVRCFVSVATDYGKSLIGHLENITLLTGRMDEEEMERFIEENDIRLVIDATHPFAREVTENIRSACEKARIRLEEVRYVRCIRPFEKRPSSGQSAEISETEDRAAGGERTQGERIIYTESVQEAVEYLKKTTGNILIATGSKELHLYTEIENYRERCFARVLSTEPAVKESVRLGFEGSHLFAMQGPFAQDLNLALLRQTKAAYFVTKETGKAGGFDEKAEAAEMAGAVLVVIGRPDETGESVEAVEEMIKEYAGEQNR
;
A
#
# COMPACT_ATOMS: atom_id res chain seq x y z
N MET A 1 -0.72 -35.37 35.19
CA MET A 1 -2.01 -36.10 35.34
C MET A 1 -3.09 -35.16 34.86
N SER A 2 -3.66 -35.47 33.70
CA SER A 2 -4.68 -34.60 33.07
C SER A 2 -6.08 -35.11 33.43
N LEU A 3 -6.93 -34.20 33.94
CA LEU A 3 -8.35 -34.50 34.17
C LEU A 3 -9.18 -33.81 33.07
N LEU A 4 -9.97 -34.59 32.37
CA LEU A 4 -10.98 -34.12 31.40
C LEU A 4 -12.30 -33.93 32.15
N ILE A 5 -12.79 -32.69 32.24
CA ILE A 5 -14.17 -32.41 32.65
C ILE A 5 -14.76 -31.41 31.63
N SER A 6 -15.84 -31.81 30.96
CA SER A 6 -16.67 -30.97 30.05
C SER A 6 -15.90 -30.31 28.88
N GLY A 7 -15.10 -31.05 28.13
CA GLY A 7 -14.58 -30.58 26.85
C GLY A 7 -13.53 -29.46 26.90
N ARG A 8 -12.93 -29.16 28.07
CA ARG A 8 -11.82 -28.22 28.23
C ARG A 8 -10.63 -28.92 28.83
N ILE A 9 -9.46 -28.78 28.24
CA ILE A 9 -8.21 -29.23 28.78
C ILE A 9 -7.71 -28.17 29.74
N VAL A 10 -7.65 -28.51 31.05
CA VAL A 10 -7.00 -27.67 32.05
C VAL A 10 -5.61 -28.27 32.34
N GLY A 11 -4.58 -27.66 31.84
CA GLY A 11 -3.20 -28.02 32.15
C GLY A 11 -2.75 -27.40 33.46
N VAL A 12 -2.24 -28.20 34.39
CA VAL A 12 -1.59 -27.74 35.62
C VAL A 12 -0.10 -27.53 35.35
N ARG A 13 0.39 -26.37 35.77
CA ARG A 13 1.70 -25.75 35.54
C ARG A 13 2.93 -26.58 35.92
N SER A 14 3.93 -26.48 35.10
CA SER A 14 5.31 -26.20 35.53
C SER A 14 5.76 -24.90 34.89
N THR A 15 6.42 -24.07 35.63
CA THR A 15 6.92 -22.75 35.35
C THR A 15 7.74 -22.71 34.05
N GLU A 16 7.20 -22.05 32.98
CA GLU A 16 7.94 -21.31 31.96
C GLU A 16 6.99 -20.91 30.82
N GLN A 17 6.91 -19.61 30.60
CA GLN A 17 6.45 -18.88 29.41
C GLN A 17 5.12 -19.35 28.77
N SER A 18 4.05 -18.64 29.06
CA SER A 18 2.76 -18.83 28.39
C SER A 18 2.43 -17.63 27.50
N ALA A 19 2.38 -17.88 26.18
CA ALA A 19 1.72 -17.01 25.20
C ALA A 19 0.21 -17.08 25.40
N GLY A 20 -0.45 -15.97 25.54
CA GLY A 20 -1.90 -15.90 25.62
C GLY A 20 -2.51 -15.53 24.26
N ILE A 21 -3.45 -16.35 23.80
CA ILE A 21 -4.26 -16.06 22.60
C ILE A 21 -5.53 -15.35 23.08
N ILE A 22 -5.78 -14.14 22.60
CA ILE A 22 -7.07 -13.47 22.75
C ILE A 22 -7.85 -13.70 21.45
N VAL A 23 -8.96 -14.46 21.54
CA VAL A 23 -9.88 -14.72 20.44
C VAL A 23 -11.02 -13.70 20.54
N GLY A 24 -11.09 -12.79 19.60
CA GLY A 24 -12.24 -11.87 19.46
C GLY A 24 -12.61 -11.69 18.00
N GLY A 25 -13.87 -11.91 17.65
CA GLY A 25 -14.56 -11.55 16.42
C GLY A 25 -14.01 -12.03 15.07
N PRO A 26 -14.72 -11.79 13.95
CA PRO A 26 -14.34 -12.31 12.62
C PRO A 26 -13.07 -11.71 12.02
N ASN A 27 -12.42 -10.75 12.66
CA ASN A 27 -11.10 -10.23 12.29
C ASN A 27 -10.10 -10.60 13.38
N ILE A 28 -9.44 -11.75 13.23
CA ILE A 28 -8.43 -12.22 14.19
C ILE A 28 -7.15 -11.40 13.95
N ILE A 29 -6.87 -10.45 14.84
CA ILE A 29 -5.55 -9.84 14.95
C ILE A 29 -4.74 -10.80 15.82
N GLN A 30 -3.76 -11.49 15.22
CA GLN A 30 -2.83 -12.31 15.98
C GLN A 30 -1.78 -11.37 16.59
N ILE A 31 -2.00 -10.99 17.85
CA ILE A 31 -1.07 -10.21 18.64
C ILE A 31 -0.25 -11.22 19.47
N ASP A 32 1.02 -11.42 19.12
CA ASP A 32 1.97 -12.14 19.95
C ASP A 32 2.39 -11.21 21.10
N ILE A 33 1.67 -11.32 22.25
CA ILE A 33 1.94 -10.49 23.44
C ILE A 33 2.86 -11.26 24.38
N TRP A 34 4.09 -10.78 24.51
CA TRP A 34 4.99 -11.20 25.58
C TRP A 34 4.61 -10.52 26.89
N ARG A 35 4.04 -11.25 27.82
CA ARG A 35 3.38 -10.72 29.02
C ARG A 35 4.27 -10.51 30.25
N GLN A 36 5.56 -10.85 30.23
CA GLN A 36 6.41 -10.86 31.43
C GLN A 36 7.23 -9.60 31.71
N ASN A 37 7.32 -8.63 30.80
CA ASN A 37 8.01 -7.35 31.06
C ASN A 37 7.06 -6.14 31.08
N MET A 38 5.76 -6.37 31.17
CA MET A 38 4.75 -5.31 30.94
C MET A 38 4.61 -4.29 32.06
N GLU A 39 5.10 -4.52 33.28
CA GLU A 39 4.98 -3.52 34.34
C GLU A 39 6.10 -2.47 34.30
N THR A 40 7.29 -2.83 33.86
CA THR A 40 8.39 -1.89 33.62
C THR A 40 8.33 -1.21 32.25
N ASP A 41 7.77 -1.87 31.23
CA ASP A 41 7.66 -1.35 29.86
C ASP A 41 6.51 -0.33 29.68
N ARG A 42 5.52 -0.34 30.57
CA ARG A 42 4.43 0.66 30.58
C ARG A 42 4.89 2.08 30.95
N MET A 43 6.09 2.21 31.48
CA MET A 43 6.66 3.51 31.82
C MET A 43 7.27 4.26 30.62
N ASN A 44 7.50 3.57 29.49
CA ASN A 44 8.02 4.17 28.27
C ASN A 44 6.95 4.22 27.20
N PRO A 45 6.51 5.43 26.80
CA PRO A 45 5.56 5.58 25.71
C PRO A 45 6.10 4.93 24.43
N ALA A 46 5.22 4.48 23.55
CA ALA A 46 5.60 3.76 22.32
C ALA A 46 5.31 4.57 21.07
N ILE A 47 5.94 4.19 19.97
CA ILE A 47 5.58 4.68 18.62
C ILE A 47 4.82 3.61 17.86
N LEU A 48 3.94 4.05 16.95
CA LEU A 48 3.20 3.18 16.04
C LEU A 48 3.46 3.59 14.60
N ILE A 49 3.98 2.66 13.80
CA ILE A 49 4.24 2.87 12.38
C ILE A 49 3.22 2.06 11.57
N PHE A 50 2.36 2.73 10.83
CA PHE A 50 1.57 2.09 9.78
C PHE A 50 2.43 1.94 8.54
N ALA A 51 2.91 0.73 8.28
CA ALA A 51 3.83 0.41 7.19
C ALA A 51 3.07 -0.20 5.99
N GLY A 52 3.75 -0.33 4.88
CA GLY A 52 3.23 -0.89 3.64
C GLY A 52 4.05 -0.44 2.44
N THR A 53 5.08 0.36 2.71
CA THR A 53 5.99 0.94 1.73
C THR A 53 7.45 0.65 2.12
N THR A 54 8.38 1.01 1.26
CA THR A 54 9.81 0.98 1.55
C THR A 54 10.16 1.90 2.72
N GLU A 55 9.52 3.06 2.78
CA GLU A 55 9.70 4.08 3.83
C GLU A 55 9.34 3.48 5.20
N GLY A 56 8.18 2.81 5.30
CA GLY A 56 7.77 2.16 6.54
C GLY A 56 8.76 1.07 7.03
N ARG A 57 9.41 0.35 6.09
CA ARG A 57 10.45 -0.62 6.45
C ARG A 57 11.74 0.05 6.94
N ILE A 58 12.15 1.14 6.30
CA ILE A 58 13.33 1.92 6.72
C ILE A 58 13.11 2.44 8.14
N LEU A 59 11.96 3.06 8.41
CA LEU A 59 11.62 3.61 9.71
C LEU A 59 11.50 2.54 10.81
N ALA A 60 10.96 1.36 10.49
CA ALA A 60 10.94 0.23 11.41
C ALA A 60 12.36 -0.23 11.78
N GLY A 61 13.26 -0.35 10.79
CA GLY A 61 14.67 -0.65 11.01
C GLY A 61 15.38 0.42 11.83
N TYR A 62 15.08 1.69 11.56
CA TYR A 62 15.66 2.80 12.33
C TYR A 62 15.20 2.80 13.79
N ALA A 63 13.90 2.59 14.04
CA ALA A 63 13.36 2.48 15.41
C ALA A 63 14.00 1.31 16.18
N SER A 64 14.19 0.15 15.52
CA SER A 64 14.89 -1.00 16.11
C SER A 64 16.33 -0.66 16.48
N ALA A 65 17.08 -0.03 15.57
CA ALA A 65 18.48 0.35 15.80
C ALA A 65 18.67 1.34 16.95
N HIS A 66 17.65 2.14 17.26
CA HIS A 66 17.66 3.10 18.37
C HIS A 66 16.96 2.58 19.64
N SER A 67 16.63 1.27 19.67
CA SER A 67 16.00 0.61 20.82
C SER A 67 14.68 1.26 21.28
N VAL A 68 13.94 1.89 20.36
CA VAL A 68 12.65 2.50 20.65
C VAL A 68 11.58 1.41 20.70
N ARG A 69 10.73 1.45 21.74
CA ARG A 69 9.54 0.59 21.79
C ARG A 69 8.60 0.97 20.65
N CYS A 70 8.43 0.07 19.68
CA CYS A 70 7.73 0.37 18.46
C CYS A 70 6.78 -0.76 18.03
N PHE A 71 5.57 -0.39 17.67
CA PHE A 71 4.62 -1.24 16.99
C PHE A 71 4.63 -0.91 15.49
N VAL A 72 4.65 -1.95 14.65
CA VAL A 72 4.60 -1.79 13.20
C VAL A 72 3.40 -2.57 12.65
N SER A 73 2.44 -1.83 12.13
CA SER A 73 1.22 -2.38 11.53
C SER A 73 1.38 -2.58 10.03
N VAL A 74 1.07 -3.79 9.56
CA VAL A 74 1.03 -4.14 8.14
C VAL A 74 -0.27 -4.85 7.80
N ALA A 75 -0.83 -4.57 6.63
CA ALA A 75 -2.12 -5.12 6.23
C ALA A 75 -2.10 -6.62 5.88
N THR A 76 -0.92 -7.22 5.63
CA THR A 76 -0.79 -8.59 5.09
C THR A 76 0.42 -9.31 5.66
N ASP A 77 0.36 -10.66 5.68
CA ASP A 77 1.52 -11.49 6.03
C ASP A 77 2.71 -11.29 5.09
N TYR A 78 2.47 -10.97 3.83
CA TYR A 78 3.53 -10.58 2.91
C TYR A 78 4.25 -9.31 3.37
N GLY A 79 3.51 -8.28 3.81
CA GLY A 79 4.11 -7.08 4.42
C GLY A 79 4.95 -7.44 5.65
N LYS A 80 4.44 -8.34 6.51
CA LYS A 80 5.18 -8.87 7.68
C LYS A 80 6.49 -9.54 7.27
N SER A 81 6.47 -10.39 6.26
CA SER A 81 7.67 -11.10 5.78
C SER A 81 8.75 -10.17 5.22
N LEU A 82 8.37 -9.01 4.70
CA LEU A 82 9.31 -8.02 4.17
C LEU A 82 10.03 -7.21 5.26
N ILE A 83 9.43 -7.06 6.44
CA ILE A 83 10.05 -6.38 7.59
C ILE A 83 11.03 -7.32 8.30
N GLY A 84 10.68 -8.61 8.38
CA GLY A 84 11.49 -9.59 9.07
C GLY A 84 11.43 -9.48 10.60
N HIS A 85 12.43 -10.03 11.28
CA HIS A 85 12.57 -9.95 12.73
C HIS A 85 13.48 -8.77 13.09
N LEU A 86 12.92 -7.83 13.85
CA LEU A 86 13.63 -6.66 14.38
C LEU A 86 13.50 -6.63 15.90
N GLU A 87 14.57 -6.29 16.60
CA GLU A 87 14.56 -6.13 18.05
C GLU A 87 13.72 -4.91 18.47
N ASN A 88 13.04 -4.99 19.61
CA ASN A 88 12.14 -3.95 20.16
C ASN A 88 10.95 -3.56 19.24
N ILE A 89 10.68 -4.34 18.20
CA ILE A 89 9.56 -4.13 17.30
C ILE A 89 8.49 -5.20 17.50
N THR A 90 7.26 -4.77 17.76
CA THR A 90 6.09 -5.65 17.76
C THR A 90 5.36 -5.52 16.42
N LEU A 91 5.35 -6.60 15.63
CA LEU A 91 4.67 -6.62 14.34
C LEU A 91 3.20 -6.99 14.50
N LEU A 92 2.32 -6.11 14.00
CA LEU A 92 0.88 -6.30 13.92
C LEU A 92 0.51 -6.62 12.47
N THR A 93 -0.23 -7.70 12.26
CA THR A 93 -0.68 -8.11 10.92
C THR A 93 -2.20 -8.10 10.87
N GLY A 94 -2.74 -7.45 9.86
CA GLY A 94 -4.18 -7.30 9.65
C GLY A 94 -4.54 -5.83 9.41
N ARG A 95 -5.81 -5.63 9.06
CA ARG A 95 -6.36 -4.28 8.93
C ARG A 95 -7.05 -3.94 10.24
N MET A 96 -6.81 -2.74 10.71
CA MET A 96 -7.55 -2.12 11.82
C MET A 96 -8.53 -1.10 11.23
N ASP A 97 -9.72 -1.07 11.77
CA ASP A 97 -10.63 0.05 11.55
C ASP A 97 -10.27 1.25 12.46
N GLU A 98 -10.98 2.35 12.32
CA GLU A 98 -10.70 3.58 13.06
C GLU A 98 -10.83 3.38 14.58
N GLU A 99 -11.87 2.64 15.04
CA GLU A 99 -12.12 2.38 16.47
C GLU A 99 -11.06 1.44 17.07
N GLU A 100 -10.61 0.47 16.29
CA GLU A 100 -9.52 -0.43 16.67
C GLU A 100 -8.20 0.33 16.78
N MET A 101 -7.91 1.27 15.85
CA MET A 101 -6.73 2.12 15.91
C MET A 101 -6.74 3.04 17.13
N GLU A 102 -7.86 3.75 17.40
CA GLU A 102 -8.03 4.62 18.55
C GLU A 102 -7.74 3.85 19.84
N ARG A 103 -8.42 2.72 20.03
CA ARG A 103 -8.26 1.85 21.21
C ARG A 103 -6.81 1.36 21.36
N PHE A 104 -6.18 0.94 20.26
CA PHE A 104 -4.80 0.47 20.28
C PHE A 104 -3.83 1.58 20.72
N ILE A 105 -4.03 2.80 20.21
CA ILE A 105 -3.22 3.98 20.57
C ILE A 105 -3.33 4.24 22.08
N GLU A 106 -4.55 4.23 22.62
CA GLU A 106 -4.82 4.49 24.06
C GLU A 106 -4.24 3.37 24.95
N GLU A 107 -4.52 2.10 24.65
CA GLU A 107 -4.12 0.96 25.48
C GLU A 107 -2.61 0.75 25.54
N ASN A 108 -1.88 1.19 24.54
CA ASN A 108 -0.43 1.01 24.43
C ASN A 108 0.39 2.29 24.71
N ASP A 109 -0.29 3.38 25.13
CA ASP A 109 0.34 4.69 25.38
C ASP A 109 1.18 5.19 24.20
N ILE A 110 0.58 5.13 22.99
CA ILE A 110 1.25 5.58 21.76
C ILE A 110 1.27 7.10 21.73
N ARG A 111 2.45 7.70 21.63
CA ARG A 111 2.64 9.16 21.58
C ARG A 111 3.04 9.68 20.21
N LEU A 112 3.61 8.83 19.37
CA LEU A 112 3.97 9.15 17.99
C LEU A 112 3.38 8.10 17.04
N VAL A 113 2.51 8.54 16.15
CA VAL A 113 1.93 7.72 15.09
C VAL A 113 2.50 8.18 13.75
N ILE A 114 3.18 7.25 13.06
CA ILE A 114 3.80 7.49 11.77
C ILE A 114 3.00 6.75 10.70
N ASP A 115 2.37 7.50 9.80
CA ASP A 115 1.69 6.96 8.63
C ASP A 115 2.65 6.90 7.44
N ALA A 116 3.22 5.72 7.21
CA ALA A 116 4.05 5.39 6.05
C ALA A 116 3.31 4.43 5.09
N THR A 117 1.99 4.56 4.99
CA THR A 117 1.17 3.79 4.06
C THR A 117 1.33 4.28 2.63
N HIS A 118 0.84 3.50 1.67
CA HIS A 118 0.94 3.85 0.26
C HIS A 118 0.09 5.11 -0.06
N PRO A 119 0.58 6.07 -0.88
CA PRO A 119 -0.14 7.32 -1.19
C PRO A 119 -1.57 7.15 -1.70
N PHE A 120 -1.85 6.04 -2.39
CA PHE A 120 -3.19 5.72 -2.87
C PHE A 120 -4.09 5.04 -1.82
N ALA A 121 -3.61 4.85 -0.60
CA ALA A 121 -4.38 4.23 0.49
C ALA A 121 -5.10 5.28 1.35
N ARG A 122 -5.84 6.21 0.71
CA ARG A 122 -6.48 7.37 1.35
C ARG A 122 -7.36 7.01 2.54
N GLU A 123 -8.18 5.98 2.41
CA GLU A 123 -9.10 5.51 3.46
C GLU A 123 -8.35 5.22 4.77
N VAL A 124 -7.27 4.43 4.72
CA VAL A 124 -6.49 4.11 5.93
C VAL A 124 -5.78 5.34 6.50
N THR A 125 -5.29 6.25 5.65
CA THR A 125 -4.69 7.52 6.10
C THR A 125 -5.70 8.39 6.85
N GLU A 126 -6.93 8.47 6.36
CA GLU A 126 -8.02 9.19 7.01
C GLU A 126 -8.39 8.55 8.36
N ASN A 127 -8.51 7.22 8.41
CA ASN A 127 -8.79 6.49 9.64
C ASN A 127 -7.68 6.68 10.69
N ILE A 128 -6.40 6.62 10.29
CA ILE A 128 -5.27 6.84 11.20
C ILE A 128 -5.33 8.27 11.77
N ARG A 129 -5.57 9.27 10.93
CA ARG A 129 -5.67 10.66 11.36
C ARG A 129 -6.81 10.88 12.34
N SER A 130 -8.00 10.37 12.01
CA SER A 130 -9.17 10.43 12.86
C SER A 130 -8.96 9.72 14.20
N ALA A 131 -8.40 8.53 14.20
CA ALA A 131 -8.06 7.79 15.42
C ALA A 131 -7.08 8.56 16.33
N CYS A 132 -6.05 9.20 15.74
CA CYS A 132 -5.13 10.04 16.50
C CYS A 132 -5.82 11.27 17.11
N GLU A 133 -6.73 11.91 16.37
CA GLU A 133 -7.49 13.07 16.88
C GLU A 133 -8.40 12.68 18.04
N LYS A 134 -9.05 11.53 17.96
CA LYS A 134 -9.90 11.00 19.04
C LYS A 134 -9.09 10.59 20.28
N ALA A 135 -7.99 9.88 20.08
CA ALA A 135 -7.10 9.45 21.16
C ALA A 135 -6.50 10.64 21.92
N ARG A 136 -6.28 11.80 21.29
CA ARG A 136 -5.83 13.04 21.94
C ARG A 136 -6.78 13.56 23.01
N ILE A 137 -8.04 13.17 23.00
CA ILE A 137 -9.00 13.57 24.01
C ILE A 137 -8.67 12.91 25.35
N ARG A 138 -8.06 11.73 25.35
CA ARG A 138 -7.71 10.96 26.54
C ARG A 138 -6.22 10.97 26.85
N LEU A 139 -5.39 11.04 25.80
CA LEU A 139 -3.95 11.15 25.92
C LEU A 139 -3.54 12.58 25.58
N GLU A 140 -2.92 13.29 26.51
CA GLU A 140 -2.57 14.72 26.36
C GLU A 140 -1.71 15.02 25.12
N GLU A 141 -0.92 14.04 24.64
CA GLU A 141 -0.07 14.19 23.46
C GLU A 141 -0.07 12.93 22.59
N VAL A 142 -0.76 12.96 21.47
CA VAL A 142 -0.57 12.01 20.35
C VAL A 142 -0.17 12.79 19.11
N ARG A 143 1.06 12.63 18.65
CA ARG A 143 1.55 13.28 17.45
C ARG A 143 1.33 12.37 16.24
N TYR A 144 0.60 12.86 15.24
CA TYR A 144 0.47 12.21 13.94
C TYR A 144 1.47 12.81 12.95
N VAL A 145 2.19 11.95 12.20
CA VAL A 145 3.12 12.34 11.14
C VAL A 145 2.87 11.50 9.91
N ARG A 146 2.62 12.15 8.78
CA ARG A 146 2.60 11.49 7.48
C ARG A 146 4.01 11.45 6.93
N CYS A 147 4.56 10.25 6.69
CA CYS A 147 5.84 10.07 6.02
C CYS A 147 5.61 9.90 4.52
N ILE A 148 6.20 10.78 3.73
CA ILE A 148 6.12 10.73 2.28
C ILE A 148 7.52 10.73 1.68
N ARG A 149 7.66 10.09 0.52
CA ARG A 149 8.85 10.28 -0.29
C ARG A 149 8.76 11.63 -0.99
N PRO A 150 9.78 12.50 -0.87
CA PRO A 150 9.84 13.72 -1.66
C PRO A 150 9.66 13.35 -3.15
N PHE A 151 8.73 14.01 -3.78
CA PHE A 151 8.46 13.83 -5.19
C PHE A 151 8.82 15.14 -5.91
N GLU A 152 9.65 15.07 -6.94
CA GLU A 152 9.87 16.23 -7.81
C GLU A 152 8.52 16.58 -8.44
N LYS A 153 8.01 17.75 -8.11
CA LYS A 153 6.75 18.26 -8.64
C LYS A 153 6.86 18.31 -10.17
N ARG A 154 6.12 17.45 -10.84
CA ARG A 154 6.00 17.55 -12.29
C ARG A 154 5.28 18.86 -12.66
N PRO A 155 5.53 19.41 -13.86
CA PRO A 155 4.74 20.51 -14.35
C PRO A 155 3.26 20.14 -14.25
N SER A 156 2.47 20.99 -13.62
CA SER A 156 1.04 20.81 -13.41
C SER A 156 0.35 20.33 -14.70
N SER A 157 -0.50 19.31 -14.57
CA SER A 157 -1.39 18.78 -15.59
C SER A 157 -2.22 19.89 -16.23
N GLY A 158 -1.73 20.44 -17.31
CA GLY A 158 -2.33 21.53 -18.09
C GLY A 158 -1.58 21.72 -19.39
N GLN A 159 -0.44 21.09 -19.52
CA GLN A 159 0.25 20.89 -20.79
C GLN A 159 0.15 19.41 -21.15
N SER A 160 -1.03 19.01 -21.67
CA SER A 160 -1.05 18.02 -22.73
C SER A 160 0.08 18.44 -23.65
N ALA A 161 1.10 17.60 -23.82
CA ALA A 161 1.95 17.75 -24.99
C ALA A 161 0.97 17.80 -26.15
N GLU A 162 0.79 18.98 -26.74
CA GLU A 162 -0.09 19.18 -27.87
C GLU A 162 0.31 18.15 -28.91
N ILE A 163 -0.51 17.10 -29.02
CA ILE A 163 -0.51 16.29 -30.22
C ILE A 163 -1.04 17.27 -31.26
N SER A 164 -0.14 17.90 -31.99
CA SER A 164 -0.51 18.60 -33.21
C SER A 164 -1.21 17.57 -34.10
N GLU A 165 -2.54 17.67 -34.17
CA GLU A 165 -3.31 17.03 -35.20
C GLU A 165 -2.87 17.64 -36.53
N THR A 166 -1.76 17.14 -37.06
CA THR A 166 -1.51 17.28 -38.48
C THR A 166 -2.08 16.05 -39.13
N GLU A 167 -3.23 16.26 -39.80
CA GLU A 167 -3.68 15.42 -40.90
C GLU A 167 -2.52 15.22 -41.87
N ASP A 168 -1.95 14.03 -41.89
CA ASP A 168 -1.21 13.55 -43.06
C ASP A 168 -1.47 12.04 -43.26
N ARG A 169 -2.49 11.82 -44.08
CA ARG A 169 -2.59 10.60 -44.85
C ARG A 169 -1.64 10.76 -46.04
N ALA A 170 -0.52 10.09 -46.01
CA ALA A 170 0.14 9.38 -47.11
C ALA A 170 1.67 9.26 -46.86
N ALA A 171 2.19 8.10 -47.23
CA ALA A 171 3.60 7.74 -47.41
C ALA A 171 4.39 7.38 -46.15
N GLY A 172 4.87 6.12 -46.17
CA GLY A 172 5.82 5.48 -45.26
C GLY A 172 6.97 6.36 -44.79
N GLY A 173 6.82 6.93 -43.61
CA GLY A 173 7.85 7.64 -42.88
C GLY A 173 8.04 6.98 -41.52
N GLU A 174 9.27 6.77 -41.13
CA GLU A 174 9.68 6.32 -39.82
C GLU A 174 9.01 7.22 -38.75
N ARG A 175 8.21 6.60 -37.88
CA ARG A 175 7.60 7.29 -36.73
C ARG A 175 8.72 7.62 -35.74
N THR A 176 9.02 8.88 -35.58
CA THR A 176 9.80 9.38 -34.46
C THR A 176 9.07 8.99 -33.18
N GLN A 177 9.71 8.14 -32.37
CA GLN A 177 9.25 7.70 -31.06
C GLN A 177 9.28 8.89 -30.10
N GLY A 178 8.15 9.59 -29.91
CA GLY A 178 7.93 10.46 -28.78
C GLY A 178 7.28 9.66 -27.67
N GLU A 179 7.71 9.84 -26.44
CA GLU A 179 7.10 9.23 -25.25
C GLU A 179 5.60 9.50 -25.25
N ARG A 180 4.80 8.42 -25.31
CA ARG A 180 3.35 8.51 -25.30
C ARG A 180 2.84 8.27 -23.90
N ILE A 181 3.03 9.25 -23.00
CA ILE A 181 2.55 9.20 -21.62
C ILE A 181 1.40 10.18 -21.46
N ILE A 182 0.26 9.68 -20.97
CA ILE A 182 -0.92 10.47 -20.61
C ILE A 182 -1.05 10.46 -19.10
N TYR A 183 -1.06 11.63 -18.48
CA TYR A 183 -1.29 11.77 -17.04
C TYR A 183 -2.75 12.10 -16.76
N THR A 184 -3.32 11.44 -15.75
CA THR A 184 -4.68 11.66 -15.26
C THR A 184 -4.64 11.79 -13.72
N GLU A 185 -5.56 12.54 -13.14
CA GLU A 185 -5.63 12.75 -11.69
C GLU A 185 -6.33 11.59 -10.96
N SER A 186 -7.12 10.80 -11.70
CA SER A 186 -7.92 9.70 -11.12
C SER A 186 -8.12 8.57 -12.12
N VAL A 187 -8.54 7.40 -11.59
CA VAL A 187 -8.97 6.28 -12.44
C VAL A 187 -10.18 6.67 -13.28
N GLN A 188 -11.10 7.48 -12.73
CA GLN A 188 -12.27 7.95 -13.46
C GLN A 188 -11.86 8.77 -14.71
N GLU A 189 -10.91 9.69 -14.56
CA GLU A 189 -10.40 10.48 -15.67
C GLU A 189 -9.70 9.61 -16.73
N ALA A 190 -8.91 8.61 -16.27
CA ALA A 190 -8.31 7.66 -17.18
C ALA A 190 -9.36 6.87 -17.98
N VAL A 191 -10.46 6.46 -17.33
CA VAL A 191 -11.58 5.78 -17.98
C VAL A 191 -12.26 6.69 -18.99
N GLU A 192 -12.51 7.96 -18.65
CA GLU A 192 -13.11 8.93 -19.59
C GLU A 192 -12.23 9.17 -20.82
N TYR A 193 -10.91 9.18 -20.66
CA TYR A 193 -9.98 9.21 -21.77
C TYR A 193 -10.08 7.94 -22.62
N LEU A 194 -10.06 6.76 -21.98
CA LEU A 194 -10.07 5.47 -22.67
C LEU A 194 -11.40 5.15 -23.38
N LYS A 195 -12.52 5.70 -22.93
CA LYS A 195 -13.82 5.61 -23.62
C LYS A 195 -13.77 6.20 -25.04
N LYS A 196 -12.89 7.16 -25.28
CA LYS A 196 -12.73 7.84 -26.58
C LYS A 196 -11.72 7.12 -27.50
N THR A 197 -11.16 6.01 -27.07
CA THR A 197 -10.09 5.29 -27.75
C THR A 197 -10.54 3.93 -28.28
N THR A 198 -9.72 3.35 -29.14
CA THR A 198 -9.88 1.98 -29.65
C THR A 198 -8.65 1.15 -29.35
N GLY A 199 -8.77 -0.18 -29.38
CA GLY A 199 -7.67 -1.11 -29.07
C GLY A 199 -7.74 -1.63 -27.63
N ASN A 200 -6.84 -2.59 -27.34
CA ASN A 200 -6.83 -3.29 -26.07
C ASN A 200 -6.14 -2.48 -24.97
N ILE A 201 -6.56 -2.71 -23.74
CA ILE A 201 -6.11 -1.98 -22.55
C ILE A 201 -5.62 -2.98 -21.52
N LEU A 202 -4.34 -2.87 -21.11
CA LEU A 202 -3.80 -3.59 -19.94
C LEU A 202 -3.94 -2.70 -18.71
N ILE A 203 -4.72 -3.14 -17.72
CA ILE A 203 -5.02 -2.40 -16.49
C ILE A 203 -4.14 -2.96 -15.36
N ALA A 204 -3.30 -2.13 -14.77
CA ALA A 204 -2.43 -2.47 -13.65
C ALA A 204 -2.65 -1.58 -12.42
N THR A 205 -3.88 -1.15 -12.19
CA THR A 205 -4.28 -0.26 -11.07
C THR A 205 -4.82 -1.02 -9.85
N GLY A 206 -4.87 -2.37 -9.94
CA GLY A 206 -5.43 -3.24 -8.91
C GLY A 206 -6.95 -3.41 -9.02
N SER A 207 -7.55 -4.11 -8.05
CA SER A 207 -8.97 -4.51 -8.12
C SER A 207 -9.95 -3.51 -7.51
N LYS A 208 -9.50 -2.60 -6.63
CA LYS A 208 -10.41 -1.70 -5.89
C LYS A 208 -11.29 -0.82 -6.79
N GLU A 209 -10.70 -0.28 -7.85
CA GLU A 209 -11.36 0.63 -8.79
C GLU A 209 -11.63 -0.03 -10.16
N LEU A 210 -11.52 -1.36 -10.23
CA LEU A 210 -11.68 -2.11 -11.48
C LEU A 210 -13.10 -1.98 -12.07
N HIS A 211 -14.10 -1.76 -11.22
CA HIS A 211 -15.49 -1.55 -11.64
C HIS A 211 -15.67 -0.34 -12.57
N LEU A 212 -14.83 0.71 -12.45
CA LEU A 212 -14.90 1.88 -13.30
C LEU A 212 -14.60 1.55 -14.77
N TYR A 213 -13.72 0.59 -15.03
CA TYR A 213 -13.37 0.17 -16.39
C TYR A 213 -14.50 -0.58 -17.10
N THR A 214 -15.53 -1.05 -16.37
CA THR A 214 -16.71 -1.68 -16.97
C THR A 214 -17.59 -0.68 -17.73
N GLU A 215 -17.34 0.61 -17.57
CA GLU A 215 -18.01 1.68 -18.32
C GLU A 215 -17.44 1.86 -19.75
N ILE A 216 -16.29 1.25 -20.04
CA ILE A 216 -15.69 1.30 -21.38
C ILE A 216 -16.47 0.37 -22.30
N GLU A 217 -16.83 0.87 -23.47
CA GLU A 217 -17.53 0.06 -24.47
C GLU A 217 -16.70 -1.18 -24.86
N ASN A 218 -17.35 -2.34 -24.89
CA ASN A 218 -16.71 -3.64 -25.16
C ASN A 218 -15.55 -3.96 -24.19
N TYR A 219 -15.66 -3.56 -22.90
CA TYR A 219 -14.60 -3.77 -21.92
C TYR A 219 -14.21 -5.23 -21.75
N ARG A 220 -15.16 -6.16 -21.90
CA ARG A 220 -14.92 -7.61 -21.75
C ARG A 220 -13.96 -8.16 -22.79
N GLU A 221 -13.92 -7.55 -23.98
CA GLU A 221 -13.05 -7.92 -25.08
C GLU A 221 -11.76 -7.10 -25.09
N ARG A 222 -11.84 -5.81 -24.67
CA ARG A 222 -10.73 -4.86 -24.77
C ARG A 222 -9.86 -4.80 -23.53
N CYS A 223 -10.43 -5.03 -22.36
CA CYS A 223 -9.74 -4.79 -21.09
C CYS A 223 -9.17 -6.08 -20.49
N PHE A 224 -7.90 -6.01 -20.11
CA PHE A 224 -7.15 -7.07 -19.44
C PHE A 224 -6.72 -6.55 -18.08
N ALA A 225 -7.16 -7.20 -17.00
CA ALA A 225 -6.88 -6.75 -15.65
C ALA A 225 -5.72 -7.52 -15.02
N ARG A 226 -4.75 -6.80 -14.45
CA ARG A 226 -3.72 -7.36 -13.59
C ARG A 226 -3.97 -6.94 -12.15
N VAL A 227 -4.25 -7.93 -11.29
CA VAL A 227 -4.61 -7.74 -9.89
C VAL A 227 -3.75 -8.60 -8.98
N LEU A 228 -3.82 -8.36 -7.67
CA LEU A 228 -3.14 -9.21 -6.71
C LEU A 228 -3.74 -10.62 -6.71
N SER A 229 -2.90 -11.64 -6.49
CA SER A 229 -3.29 -13.05 -6.37
C SER A 229 -3.92 -13.37 -5.01
N THR A 230 -4.84 -12.52 -4.54
CA THR A 230 -5.60 -12.72 -3.31
C THR A 230 -7.05 -13.09 -3.65
N GLU A 231 -7.68 -13.93 -2.81
CA GLU A 231 -9.06 -14.37 -3.04
C GLU A 231 -10.03 -13.20 -3.25
N PRO A 232 -10.04 -12.13 -2.41
CA PRO A 232 -10.95 -11.01 -2.62
C PRO A 232 -10.73 -10.28 -3.95
N ALA A 233 -9.47 -10.09 -4.36
CA ALA A 233 -9.16 -9.41 -5.61
C ALA A 233 -9.59 -10.20 -6.84
N VAL A 234 -9.35 -11.51 -6.83
CA VAL A 234 -9.76 -12.41 -7.92
C VAL A 234 -11.28 -12.53 -7.98
N LYS A 235 -11.94 -12.75 -6.84
CA LYS A 235 -13.39 -12.88 -6.75
C LYS A 235 -14.11 -11.63 -7.28
N GLU A 236 -13.66 -10.46 -6.88
CA GLU A 236 -14.23 -9.19 -7.36
C GLU A 236 -13.99 -9.00 -8.85
N SER A 237 -12.80 -9.32 -9.36
CA SER A 237 -12.50 -9.21 -10.79
C SER A 237 -13.41 -10.11 -11.63
N VAL A 238 -13.60 -11.36 -11.20
CA VAL A 238 -14.51 -12.30 -11.88
C VAL A 238 -15.96 -11.82 -11.81
N ARG A 239 -16.42 -11.30 -10.66
CA ARG A 239 -17.75 -10.71 -10.51
C ARG A 239 -18.00 -9.57 -11.50
N LEU A 240 -16.97 -8.79 -11.80
CA LEU A 240 -17.01 -7.70 -12.77
C LEU A 240 -16.89 -8.16 -14.23
N GLY A 241 -16.68 -9.46 -14.48
CA GLY A 241 -16.57 -10.04 -15.81
C GLY A 241 -15.15 -10.08 -16.39
N PHE A 242 -14.11 -9.82 -15.55
CA PHE A 242 -12.72 -10.05 -15.92
C PHE A 242 -12.37 -11.49 -15.57
N GLU A 243 -12.31 -12.36 -16.56
CA GLU A 243 -12.07 -13.79 -16.37
C GLU A 243 -11.24 -14.40 -17.51
N GLY A 244 -10.78 -15.63 -17.31
CA GLY A 244 -10.01 -16.35 -18.33
C GLY A 244 -8.72 -15.61 -18.73
N SER A 245 -8.55 -15.38 -20.02
CA SER A 245 -7.39 -14.67 -20.59
C SER A 245 -7.36 -13.16 -20.28
N HIS A 246 -8.45 -12.61 -19.74
CA HIS A 246 -8.58 -11.19 -19.39
C HIS A 246 -8.24 -10.89 -17.92
N LEU A 247 -7.82 -11.89 -17.14
CA LEU A 247 -7.44 -11.73 -15.74
C LEU A 247 -6.06 -12.33 -15.46
N PHE A 248 -5.13 -11.51 -14.99
CA PHE A 248 -3.80 -11.90 -14.51
C PHE A 248 -3.72 -11.66 -13.00
N ALA A 249 -3.79 -12.72 -12.22
CA ALA A 249 -3.66 -12.66 -10.76
C ALA A 249 -2.19 -12.91 -10.37
N MET A 250 -1.46 -11.85 -10.00
CA MET A 250 -0.01 -11.88 -9.81
C MET A 250 0.44 -10.96 -8.69
N GLN A 251 1.53 -11.34 -8.01
CA GLN A 251 2.19 -10.52 -6.98
C GLN A 251 3.45 -9.88 -7.57
N GLY A 252 3.53 -8.54 -7.48
CA GLY A 252 4.74 -7.78 -7.88
C GLY A 252 5.87 -7.83 -6.83
N PRO A 253 7.01 -7.17 -7.07
CA PRO A 253 7.29 -6.28 -8.20
C PRO A 253 7.51 -7.04 -9.53
N PHE A 254 7.33 -6.36 -10.66
CA PHE A 254 7.41 -6.95 -11.99
C PHE A 254 8.56 -6.33 -12.77
N ALA A 255 9.44 -7.17 -13.31
CA ALA A 255 10.51 -6.75 -14.24
C ALA A 255 9.91 -6.20 -15.55
N GLN A 256 10.70 -5.40 -16.25
CA GLN A 256 10.36 -4.83 -17.55
C GLN A 256 9.93 -5.91 -18.55
N ASP A 257 10.69 -7.01 -18.67
CA ASP A 257 10.41 -8.11 -19.60
C ASP A 257 9.02 -8.72 -19.40
N LEU A 258 8.58 -8.88 -18.13
CA LEU A 258 7.26 -9.42 -17.84
C LEU A 258 6.16 -8.42 -18.22
N ASN A 259 6.35 -7.13 -17.94
CA ASN A 259 5.42 -6.08 -18.39
C ASN A 259 5.31 -6.09 -19.92
N LEU A 260 6.43 -6.14 -20.62
CA LEU A 260 6.50 -6.19 -22.09
C LEU A 260 5.82 -7.45 -22.65
N ALA A 261 6.05 -8.63 -22.04
CA ALA A 261 5.41 -9.87 -22.44
C ALA A 261 3.88 -9.80 -22.32
N LEU A 262 3.37 -9.24 -21.23
CA LEU A 262 1.92 -9.04 -21.02
C LEU A 262 1.33 -8.07 -22.06
N LEU A 263 2.01 -6.95 -22.32
CA LEU A 263 1.57 -5.98 -23.34
C LEU A 263 1.49 -6.62 -24.73
N ARG A 264 2.48 -7.42 -25.11
CA ARG A 264 2.50 -8.14 -26.39
C ARG A 264 1.44 -9.24 -26.45
N GLN A 265 1.29 -10.01 -25.37
CA GLN A 265 0.28 -11.09 -25.29
C GLN A 265 -1.14 -10.56 -25.44
N THR A 266 -1.43 -9.44 -24.79
CA THR A 266 -2.74 -8.81 -24.83
C THR A 266 -2.93 -7.89 -26.04
N LYS A 267 -1.89 -7.66 -26.82
CA LYS A 267 -1.84 -6.66 -27.91
C LYS A 267 -2.36 -5.31 -27.41
N ALA A 268 -1.98 -4.93 -26.18
CA ALA A 268 -2.45 -3.72 -25.56
C ALA A 268 -1.93 -2.47 -26.29
N ALA A 269 -2.84 -1.62 -26.70
CA ALA A 269 -2.52 -0.29 -27.22
C ALA A 269 -2.36 0.73 -26.07
N TYR A 270 -2.91 0.42 -24.90
CA TYR A 270 -2.87 1.25 -23.69
C TYR A 270 -2.44 0.43 -22.49
N PHE A 271 -1.54 0.99 -21.68
CA PHE A 271 -1.11 0.43 -20.40
C PHE A 271 -1.46 1.40 -19.28
N VAL A 272 -2.41 1.04 -18.43
CA VAL A 272 -2.85 1.90 -17.32
C VAL A 272 -2.16 1.51 -16.04
N THR A 273 -1.51 2.47 -15.39
CA THR A 273 -0.79 2.25 -14.13
C THR A 273 -0.94 3.44 -13.19
N LYS A 274 -0.71 3.19 -11.89
CA LYS A 274 -0.56 4.25 -10.88
C LYS A 274 0.89 4.71 -10.83
N GLU A 275 1.09 5.99 -10.52
CA GLU A 275 2.40 6.57 -10.31
C GLU A 275 2.99 6.12 -8.97
N THR A 276 3.62 4.94 -8.98
CA THR A 276 4.12 4.29 -7.75
C THR A 276 5.59 4.62 -7.44
N GLY A 277 6.25 5.41 -8.30
CA GLY A 277 7.69 5.69 -8.23
C GLY A 277 8.55 4.45 -8.51
N LYS A 278 9.89 4.60 -8.40
CA LYS A 278 10.85 3.52 -8.69
C LYS A 278 10.59 2.25 -7.88
N ALA A 279 10.32 2.38 -6.58
CA ALA A 279 10.04 1.22 -5.72
C ALA A 279 8.76 0.45 -6.13
N GLY A 280 7.84 1.07 -6.85
CA GLY A 280 6.63 0.45 -7.40
C GLY A 280 6.79 -0.04 -8.82
N GLY A 281 8.01 -0.03 -9.37
CA GLY A 281 8.31 -0.50 -10.73
C GLY A 281 7.71 0.41 -11.81
N PHE A 282 7.74 1.73 -11.59
CA PHE A 282 7.20 2.67 -12.57
C PHE A 282 8.08 2.73 -13.82
N ASP A 283 9.40 2.79 -13.64
CA ASP A 283 10.37 2.86 -14.74
C ASP A 283 10.26 1.61 -15.64
N GLU A 284 10.17 0.41 -15.05
CA GLU A 284 10.01 -0.85 -15.78
C GLU A 284 8.70 -0.94 -16.57
N LYS A 285 7.65 -0.24 -16.11
CA LYS A 285 6.38 -0.16 -16.84
C LYS A 285 6.44 0.84 -17.98
N ALA A 286 7.11 1.98 -17.79
CA ALA A 286 7.29 3.00 -18.80
C ALA A 286 8.12 2.47 -19.97
N GLU A 287 9.27 1.87 -19.67
CA GLU A 287 10.13 1.24 -20.67
C GLU A 287 9.41 0.12 -21.43
N ALA A 288 8.65 -0.74 -20.73
CA ALA A 288 7.87 -1.80 -21.36
C ALA A 288 6.78 -1.25 -22.29
N ALA A 289 6.10 -0.17 -21.91
CA ALA A 289 5.09 0.49 -22.73
C ALA A 289 5.72 1.07 -24.02
N GLU A 290 6.85 1.76 -23.89
CA GLU A 290 7.61 2.29 -25.03
C GLU A 290 8.03 1.18 -25.99
N MET A 291 8.65 0.10 -25.49
CA MET A 291 9.08 -1.05 -26.29
C MET A 291 7.92 -1.79 -26.96
N ALA A 292 6.73 -1.76 -26.37
CA ALA A 292 5.52 -2.34 -26.97
C ALA A 292 4.82 -1.39 -27.94
N GLY A 293 5.20 -0.12 -28.00
CA GLY A 293 4.51 0.93 -28.75
C GLY A 293 3.13 1.28 -28.16
N ALA A 294 2.90 0.96 -26.87
CA ALA A 294 1.67 1.25 -26.15
C ALA A 294 1.70 2.65 -25.53
N VAL A 295 0.54 3.29 -25.43
CA VAL A 295 0.38 4.54 -24.67
C VAL A 295 0.31 4.21 -23.19
N LEU A 296 1.20 4.81 -22.38
CA LEU A 296 1.17 4.67 -20.93
C LEU A 296 0.19 5.70 -20.35
N VAL A 297 -0.89 5.23 -19.74
CA VAL A 297 -1.87 6.07 -19.02
C VAL A 297 -1.54 5.99 -17.53
N VAL A 298 -1.11 7.10 -16.97
CA VAL A 298 -0.60 7.20 -15.60
C VAL A 298 -1.61 7.92 -14.72
N ILE A 299 -2.09 7.24 -13.69
CA ILE A 299 -2.86 7.88 -12.63
C ILE A 299 -1.88 8.52 -11.67
N GLY A 300 -1.86 9.85 -11.65
CA GLY A 300 -0.98 10.66 -10.84
C GLY A 300 -1.15 10.39 -9.36
N ARG A 301 -0.06 10.57 -8.62
CA ARG A 301 -0.08 10.49 -7.16
C ARG A 301 -0.94 11.62 -6.61
N PRO A 302 -1.82 11.37 -5.62
CA PRO A 302 -2.50 12.43 -4.91
C PRO A 302 -1.52 13.44 -4.33
N ASP A 303 -1.88 14.73 -4.38
CA ASP A 303 -1.13 15.75 -3.65
C ASP A 303 -1.23 15.46 -2.14
N GLU A 304 -0.11 15.19 -1.52
CA GLU A 304 0.01 14.93 -0.09
C GLU A 304 1.03 15.88 0.53
N THR A 305 0.77 16.32 1.74
CA THR A 305 1.73 17.00 2.59
C THR A 305 2.22 16.04 3.67
N GLY A 306 3.51 16.06 3.93
CA GLY A 306 4.12 15.19 4.93
C GLY A 306 5.61 15.44 5.04
N GLU A 307 6.26 14.65 5.90
CA GLU A 307 7.68 14.75 6.20
C GLU A 307 8.48 13.73 5.38
N SER A 308 9.74 14.04 5.11
CA SER A 308 10.66 13.08 4.50
C SER A 308 11.03 11.95 5.47
N VAL A 309 11.58 10.86 4.94
CA VAL A 309 12.07 9.75 5.79
C VAL A 309 13.10 10.25 6.79
N GLU A 310 14.04 11.08 6.34
CA GLU A 310 15.11 11.64 7.17
C GLU A 310 14.57 12.53 8.30
N ALA A 311 13.54 13.34 8.01
CA ALA A 311 12.88 14.15 9.02
C ALA A 311 12.16 13.29 10.07
N VAL A 312 11.52 12.20 9.63
CA VAL A 312 10.85 11.26 10.55
C VAL A 312 11.87 10.45 11.37
N GLU A 313 13.03 10.09 10.79
CA GLU A 313 14.13 9.45 11.53
C GLU A 313 14.63 10.34 12.68
N GLU A 314 14.81 11.64 12.43
CA GLU A 314 15.19 12.59 13.50
C GLU A 314 14.10 12.68 14.60
N MET A 315 12.81 12.65 14.23
CA MET A 315 11.71 12.61 15.22
C MET A 315 11.77 11.33 16.08
N ILE A 316 12.03 10.17 15.47
CA ILE A 316 12.20 8.91 16.19
C ILE A 316 13.39 8.99 17.17
N LYS A 317 14.49 9.60 16.75
CA LYS A 317 15.70 9.78 17.57
C LYS A 317 15.48 10.75 18.72
N GLU A 318 14.79 11.87 18.49
CA GLU A 318 14.40 12.80 19.56
C GLU A 318 13.56 12.09 20.59
N TYR A 319 12.59 11.31 20.15
CA TYR A 319 11.72 10.52 20.99
C TYR A 319 12.51 9.47 21.82
N ALA A 320 13.51 8.79 21.23
CA ALA A 320 14.41 7.88 21.95
C ALA A 320 15.26 8.62 23.00
N GLY A 321 15.69 9.85 22.70
CA GLY A 321 16.48 10.67 23.63
C GLY A 321 15.68 11.19 24.83
N GLU A 322 14.37 11.38 24.68
CA GLU A 322 13.47 11.75 25.77
C GLU A 322 13.20 10.58 26.73
N GLN A 323 13.16 9.35 26.22
CA GLN A 323 12.99 8.14 27.01
C GLN A 323 14.21 7.79 27.89
N ASN A 324 15.38 8.28 27.55
CA ASN A 324 16.64 8.01 28.27
C ASN A 324 17.01 9.10 29.29
N ARG A 325 16.14 10.08 29.52
CA ARG A 325 16.32 11.14 30.55
C ARG A 325 15.38 10.94 31.74
#